data_047bc70efa2968d630c7ed02f62f573f
#
_entry.id   047bc70efa2968d630c7ed02f62f573f
#
_cell.length_a   1.000
_cell.length_b   1.000
_cell.length_c   1.000
_cell.angle_alpha   90.00
_cell.angle_beta   90.00
_cell.angle_gamma   90.00
#
_symmetry.space_group_name_H-M   'P 1'
#
loop_
_entity.id
_entity.type
_entity.pdbx_description
1 polymer ?
#
loop_
_entity_poly.entity_id
_entity_poly.type
_entity_poly.pdbx_seq_one_letter_code
_entity_poly.pdbx_strand_id
1 'polypeptide(L)'
;MQRYFMNQSADENQCFFIENKEDYHHIVNVMRYKEGQNIIVTFSDENVFKCKIISINDQSIEIKLVEKQQINTELPQNITICSGLIKADKYEWMIQKATEMGANEFIAVAMERSVVKLNDSKVEKKLSRWQKIIKEAAEQSYRLTI
;
A
#
# COMPACT_ATOMS: atom_id res chain seq x y z
N MET A 1 10.92 5.75 9.36
CA MET A 1 10.95 6.33 8.00
C MET A 1 9.73 5.78 7.28
N GLN A 2 8.93 6.62 6.66
CA GLN A 2 7.67 6.18 6.03
C GLN A 2 7.95 5.46 4.72
N ARG A 3 7.09 4.51 4.37
CA ARG A 3 7.21 3.67 3.19
C ARG A 3 6.04 3.90 2.23
N TYR A 4 6.32 3.78 0.93
CA TYR A 4 5.37 3.96 -0.16
C TYR A 4 5.58 2.90 -1.23
N PHE A 5 4.52 2.53 -1.94
CA PHE A 5 4.59 1.65 -3.11
C PHE A 5 4.56 2.44 -4.41
N MET A 6 5.34 1.97 -5.38
CA MET A 6 5.40 2.57 -6.71
C MET A 6 5.20 1.50 -7.79
N ASN A 7 4.26 1.76 -8.71
CA ASN A 7 3.89 0.83 -9.79
C ASN A 7 4.87 0.85 -10.99
N GLN A 8 6.16 1.00 -10.73
CA GLN A 8 7.23 0.98 -11.72
C GLN A 8 8.38 0.12 -11.19
N SER A 9 9.17 -0.46 -12.10
CA SER A 9 10.41 -1.15 -11.73
C SER A 9 11.49 -0.14 -11.35
N ALA A 10 12.36 -0.53 -10.45
CA ALA A 10 13.49 0.29 -10.04
C ALA A 10 14.54 0.34 -11.17
N ASP A 11 14.96 1.55 -11.52
CA ASP A 11 16.14 1.79 -12.37
C ASP A 11 17.08 2.75 -11.63
N GLU A 12 18.25 2.26 -11.23
CA GLU A 12 19.20 3.01 -10.39
C GLU A 12 19.73 4.29 -11.06
N ASN A 13 19.56 4.43 -12.37
CA ASN A 13 20.00 5.60 -13.12
C ASN A 13 18.92 6.65 -13.34
N GLN A 14 17.71 6.43 -12.86
CA GLN A 14 16.58 7.32 -13.07
C GLN A 14 16.13 8.04 -11.79
N CYS A 15 15.56 9.23 -11.98
CA CYS A 15 14.71 9.88 -11.01
C CYS A 15 13.28 9.41 -11.20
N PHE A 16 12.54 9.28 -10.12
CA PHE A 16 11.15 8.84 -10.12
C PHE A 16 10.26 9.95 -9.61
N PHE A 17 8.99 9.93 -10.06
CA PHE A 17 7.99 10.91 -9.66
C PHE A 17 6.84 10.22 -8.95
N ILE A 18 6.56 10.64 -7.72
CA ILE A 18 5.37 10.22 -6.98
C ILE A 18 4.24 11.17 -7.40
N GLU A 19 3.30 10.68 -8.22
CA GLU A 19 2.16 11.41 -8.77
C GLU A 19 0.83 10.96 -8.15
N ASN A 20 0.84 9.89 -7.36
CA ASN A 20 -0.34 9.42 -6.66
C ASN A 20 -0.80 10.50 -5.67
N LYS A 21 -2.04 10.97 -5.81
CA LYS A 21 -2.58 12.08 -5.00
C LYS A 21 -2.62 11.76 -3.50
N GLU A 22 -2.87 10.51 -3.14
CA GLU A 22 -2.94 10.10 -1.73
C GLU A 22 -1.54 10.09 -1.11
N ASP A 23 -0.56 9.51 -1.82
CA ASP A 23 0.84 9.48 -1.37
C ASP A 23 1.43 10.88 -1.32
N TYR A 24 1.15 11.72 -2.33
CA TYR A 24 1.54 13.14 -2.33
C TYR A 24 0.97 13.86 -1.09
N HIS A 25 -0.35 13.74 -0.87
CA HIS A 25 -1.00 14.37 0.28
C HIS A 25 -0.41 13.88 1.61
N HIS A 26 -0.15 12.59 1.72
CA HIS A 26 0.43 12.00 2.93
C HIS A 26 1.85 12.52 3.18
N ILE A 27 2.70 12.56 2.15
CA ILE A 27 4.09 13.04 2.27
C ILE A 27 4.12 14.53 2.64
N VAL A 28 3.38 15.36 1.91
CA VAL A 28 3.49 16.83 2.02
C VAL A 28 2.66 17.37 3.17
N ASN A 29 1.40 16.93 3.31
CA ASN A 29 0.46 17.56 4.25
C ASN A 29 0.39 16.84 5.60
N VAL A 30 0.50 15.51 5.63
CA VAL A 30 0.42 14.73 6.87
C VAL A 30 1.80 14.63 7.51
N MET A 31 2.76 14.08 6.80
CA MET A 31 4.13 13.87 7.30
C MET A 31 4.99 15.13 7.25
N ARG A 32 4.59 16.10 6.41
CA ARG A 32 5.29 17.39 6.22
C ARG A 32 6.75 17.23 5.87
N TYR A 33 7.05 16.23 5.04
CA TYR A 33 8.39 16.02 4.52
C TYR A 33 8.82 17.20 3.64
N LYS A 34 10.13 17.44 3.65
CA LYS A 34 10.78 18.51 2.89
C LYS A 34 11.82 17.92 1.95
N GLU A 35 12.24 18.73 0.99
CA GLU A 35 13.38 18.42 0.13
C GLU A 35 14.63 18.07 0.96
N GLY A 36 15.38 17.09 0.49
CA GLY A 36 16.54 16.55 1.17
C GLY A 36 16.26 15.45 2.19
N GLN A 37 14.99 15.23 2.60
CA GLN A 37 14.61 14.15 3.50
C GLN A 37 14.48 12.81 2.77
N ASN A 38 14.54 11.72 3.53
CA ASN A 38 14.49 10.38 2.98
C ASN A 38 13.16 9.69 3.28
N ILE A 39 12.71 8.91 2.30
CA ILE A 39 11.58 7.98 2.40
C ILE A 39 12.02 6.59 1.94
N ILE A 40 11.23 5.57 2.22
CA ILE A 40 11.43 4.23 1.67
C ILE A 40 10.41 4.02 0.55
N VAL A 41 10.85 3.48 -0.57
CA VAL A 41 9.99 3.15 -1.69
C VAL A 41 10.18 1.69 -2.06
N THR A 42 9.06 0.98 -2.20
CA THR A 42 8.99 -0.37 -2.74
C THR A 42 8.49 -0.28 -4.17
N PHE A 43 9.25 -0.82 -5.09
CA PHE A 43 8.94 -0.83 -6.51
C PHE A 43 8.17 -2.11 -6.91
N SER A 44 7.55 -2.10 -8.09
CA SER A 44 6.74 -3.24 -8.59
C SER A 44 7.56 -4.52 -8.82
N ASP A 45 8.87 -4.43 -8.91
CA ASP A 45 9.81 -5.55 -8.98
C ASP A 45 10.30 -6.02 -7.60
N GLU A 46 9.57 -5.68 -6.53
CA GLU A 46 9.86 -6.01 -5.13
C GLU A 46 11.18 -5.43 -4.60
N ASN A 47 11.86 -4.60 -5.39
CA ASN A 47 13.04 -3.88 -4.92
C ASN A 47 12.65 -2.75 -3.97
N VAL A 48 13.38 -2.65 -2.87
CA VAL A 48 13.18 -1.61 -1.85
C VAL A 48 14.37 -0.69 -1.83
N PHE A 49 14.11 0.61 -1.92
CA PHE A 49 15.16 1.63 -1.85
C PHE A 49 14.83 2.70 -0.81
N LYS A 50 15.87 3.14 -0.14
CA LYS A 50 15.88 4.44 0.52
C LYS A 50 16.04 5.49 -0.56
N CYS A 51 15.09 6.40 -0.65
CA CYS A 51 15.05 7.46 -1.65
C CYS A 51 15.14 8.82 -0.97
N LYS A 52 15.80 9.76 -1.63
CA LYS A 52 15.87 11.15 -1.20
C LYS A 52 14.89 11.98 -2.00
N ILE A 53 14.10 12.82 -1.33
CA ILE A 53 13.23 13.81 -1.96
C ILE A 53 14.12 14.91 -2.54
N ILE A 54 14.06 15.09 -3.86
CA ILE A 54 14.86 16.10 -4.60
C ILE A 54 14.07 17.38 -4.71
N SER A 55 12.83 17.30 -5.15
CA SER A 55 11.94 18.45 -5.28
C SER A 55 10.49 18.10 -4.98
N ILE A 56 9.74 19.08 -4.51
CA ILE A 56 8.30 18.96 -4.28
C ILE A 56 7.61 20.00 -5.15
N ASN A 57 6.90 19.53 -6.18
CA ASN A 57 6.11 20.35 -7.08
C ASN A 57 4.62 20.31 -6.69
N ASP A 58 3.75 21.06 -7.36
CA ASP A 58 2.33 21.18 -7.01
C ASP A 58 1.54 19.86 -7.06
N GLN A 59 1.97 18.90 -7.87
CA GLN A 59 1.25 17.61 -8.08
C GLN A 59 2.17 16.39 -8.08
N SER A 60 3.47 16.57 -7.93
CA SER A 60 4.44 15.48 -7.97
C SER A 60 5.62 15.72 -7.02
N ILE A 61 6.23 14.64 -6.59
CA ILE A 61 7.44 14.66 -5.77
C ILE A 61 8.52 13.91 -6.54
N GLU A 62 9.61 14.59 -6.85
CA GLU A 62 10.77 13.96 -7.46
C GLU A 62 11.64 13.30 -6.39
N ILE A 63 11.97 12.03 -6.61
CA ILE A 63 12.81 11.25 -5.72
C ILE A 63 13.99 10.64 -6.48
N LYS A 64 15.10 10.46 -5.78
CA LYS A 64 16.30 9.80 -6.27
C LYS A 64 16.65 8.62 -5.37
N LEU A 65 17.05 7.50 -5.97
CA LEU A 65 17.52 6.32 -5.25
C LEU A 65 18.86 6.65 -4.54
N VAL A 66 18.96 6.25 -3.28
CA VAL A 66 20.16 6.45 -2.46
C VAL A 66 20.82 5.12 -2.11
N GLU A 67 20.01 4.15 -1.62
CA GLU A 67 20.54 2.89 -1.11
C GLU A 67 19.48 1.79 -1.27
N LYS A 68 19.88 0.66 -1.83
CA LYS A 68 19.04 -0.54 -1.90
C LYS A 68 18.95 -1.18 -0.52
N GLN A 69 17.73 -1.48 -0.09
CA GLN A 69 17.46 -2.15 1.19
C GLN A 69 17.28 -3.65 0.96
N GLN A 70 17.96 -4.46 1.76
CA GLN A 70 17.75 -5.91 1.75
C GLN A 70 16.70 -6.25 2.82
N ILE A 71 15.44 -6.12 2.46
CA ILE A 71 14.31 -6.44 3.33
C ILE A 71 13.49 -7.53 2.64
N ASN A 72 13.27 -8.65 3.31
CA ASN A 72 12.31 -9.66 2.90
C ASN A 72 11.43 -10.00 4.10
N THR A 73 10.21 -9.53 4.08
CA THR A 73 9.19 -9.74 5.12
C THR A 73 8.04 -10.63 4.62
N GLU A 74 8.13 -11.10 3.37
CA GLU A 74 7.10 -11.95 2.80
C GLU A 74 7.18 -13.38 3.34
N LEU A 75 6.01 -13.99 3.50
CA LEU A 75 5.92 -15.40 3.82
C LEU A 75 6.29 -16.24 2.59
N PRO A 76 6.90 -17.44 2.79
CA PRO A 76 7.25 -18.31 1.66
C PRO A 76 6.03 -18.93 0.97
N GLN A 77 4.83 -18.79 1.54
CA GLN A 77 3.57 -19.27 0.98
C GLN A 77 2.63 -18.11 0.66
N ASN A 78 1.87 -18.25 -0.43
CA ASN A 78 0.77 -17.37 -0.73
C ASN A 78 -0.46 -17.75 0.11
N ILE A 79 -0.93 -16.82 0.92
CA ILE A 79 -2.09 -17.02 1.81
C ILE A 79 -3.28 -16.24 1.27
N THR A 80 -4.34 -16.96 0.92
CA THR A 80 -5.64 -16.40 0.54
C THR A 80 -6.63 -16.51 1.69
N ILE A 81 -7.22 -15.42 2.11
CA ILE A 81 -8.27 -15.39 3.13
C ILE A 81 -9.64 -15.36 2.44
N CYS A 82 -10.36 -16.46 2.54
CA CYS A 82 -11.74 -16.57 2.07
C CYS A 82 -12.71 -16.43 3.25
N SER A 83 -13.53 -15.37 3.28
CA SER A 83 -14.43 -15.12 4.41
C SER A 83 -15.77 -14.56 3.98
N GLY A 84 -16.81 -14.89 4.76
CA GLY A 84 -18.13 -14.28 4.61
C GLY A 84 -18.13 -12.79 4.96
N LEU A 85 -19.00 -12.04 4.33
CA LEU A 85 -19.20 -10.63 4.63
C LEU A 85 -19.82 -10.44 6.02
N ILE A 86 -19.04 -9.85 6.92
CA ILE A 86 -19.45 -9.45 8.27
C ILE A 86 -19.60 -7.93 8.36
N LYS A 87 -19.91 -7.39 9.54
CA LYS A 87 -20.01 -5.93 9.73
C LYS A 87 -18.74 -5.22 9.26
N ALA A 88 -18.92 -4.07 8.61
CA ALA A 88 -17.86 -3.35 7.89
C ALA A 88 -16.60 -3.12 8.74
N ASP A 89 -16.76 -2.63 9.97
CA ASP A 89 -15.68 -2.37 10.90
C ASP A 89 -14.84 -3.62 11.24
N LYS A 90 -15.51 -4.75 11.45
CA LYS A 90 -14.84 -6.04 11.72
C LYS A 90 -14.16 -6.61 10.49
N TYR A 91 -14.77 -6.46 9.30
CA TYR A 91 -14.18 -6.91 8.05
C TYR A 91 -12.93 -6.10 7.73
N GLU A 92 -12.98 -4.78 7.86
CA GLU A 92 -11.86 -3.88 7.65
C GLU A 92 -10.71 -4.18 8.62
N TRP A 93 -11.02 -4.42 9.90
CA TRP A 93 -10.01 -4.84 10.88
C TRP A 93 -9.36 -6.18 10.52
N MET A 94 -10.16 -7.16 10.07
CA MET A 94 -9.66 -8.47 9.65
C MET A 94 -8.69 -8.35 8.46
N ILE A 95 -9.06 -7.63 7.39
CA ILE A 95 -8.18 -7.47 6.23
C ILE A 95 -6.91 -6.72 6.59
N GLN A 96 -6.98 -5.70 7.44
CA GLN A 96 -5.81 -4.99 7.94
C GLN A 96 -4.85 -5.95 8.65
N LYS A 97 -5.33 -6.69 9.64
CA LYS A 97 -4.48 -7.58 10.45
C LYS A 97 -3.95 -8.76 9.64
N ALA A 98 -4.76 -9.34 8.78
CA ALA A 98 -4.31 -10.42 7.90
C ALA A 98 -3.24 -9.94 6.91
N THR A 99 -3.35 -8.72 6.38
CA THR A 99 -2.31 -8.10 5.54
C THR A 99 -1.02 -7.91 6.32
N GLU A 100 -1.08 -7.35 7.53
CA GLU A 100 0.09 -7.19 8.42
C GLU A 100 0.77 -8.54 8.72
N MET A 101 0.01 -9.64 8.75
CA MET A 101 0.51 -11.00 9.01
C MET A 101 0.96 -11.74 7.75
N GLY A 102 0.85 -11.16 6.57
CA GLY A 102 1.38 -11.73 5.33
C GLY A 102 0.34 -12.33 4.37
N ALA A 103 -0.96 -12.11 4.56
CA ALA A 103 -1.96 -12.53 3.58
C ALA A 103 -1.79 -11.77 2.25
N ASN A 104 -1.90 -12.51 1.13
CA ASN A 104 -1.69 -11.99 -0.21
C ASN A 104 -3.01 -11.70 -0.95
N GLU A 105 -4.08 -12.39 -0.57
CA GLU A 105 -5.34 -12.29 -1.29
C GLU A 105 -6.53 -12.39 -0.33
N PHE A 106 -7.60 -11.67 -0.67
CA PHE A 106 -8.85 -11.69 0.09
C PHE A 106 -10.04 -11.97 -0.84
N ILE A 107 -10.79 -13.02 -0.53
CA ILE A 107 -12.03 -13.38 -1.24
C ILE A 107 -13.21 -13.13 -0.30
N ALA A 108 -13.99 -12.09 -0.64
CA ALA A 108 -15.23 -11.77 0.09
C ALA A 108 -16.40 -12.59 -0.46
N VAL A 109 -17.00 -13.42 0.38
CA VAL A 109 -18.11 -14.29 -0.02
C VAL A 109 -19.44 -13.77 0.52
N ALA A 110 -20.39 -13.53 -0.37
CA ALA A 110 -21.77 -13.26 0.01
C ALA A 110 -22.47 -14.58 0.38
N MET A 111 -22.71 -14.80 1.68
CA MET A 111 -23.38 -15.99 2.17
C MET A 111 -24.89 -15.73 2.33
N GLU A 112 -25.71 -16.78 2.24
CA GLU A 112 -27.18 -16.71 2.36
C GLU A 112 -27.60 -16.02 3.66
N ARG A 113 -26.90 -16.27 4.76
CA ARG A 113 -27.17 -15.69 6.09
C ARG A 113 -26.29 -14.48 6.44
N SER A 114 -25.64 -13.88 5.47
CA SER A 114 -24.86 -12.67 5.70
C SER A 114 -25.75 -11.50 6.10
N VAL A 115 -25.38 -10.83 7.19
CA VAL A 115 -26.06 -9.60 7.66
C VAL A 115 -25.85 -8.45 6.66
N VAL A 116 -24.76 -8.48 5.93
CA VAL A 116 -24.39 -7.47 4.94
C VAL A 116 -24.73 -7.95 3.55
N LYS A 117 -25.71 -7.30 2.92
CA LYS A 117 -26.03 -7.49 1.49
C LYS A 117 -25.34 -6.37 0.71
N LEU A 118 -24.51 -6.73 -0.25
CA LEU A 118 -23.92 -5.81 -1.20
C LEU A 118 -24.79 -5.72 -2.43
N ASN A 119 -25.17 -4.51 -2.81
CA ASN A 119 -25.69 -4.21 -4.13
C ASN A 119 -24.57 -3.66 -5.00
N ASP A 120 -24.65 -3.83 -6.31
CA ASP A 120 -23.57 -3.52 -7.26
C ASP A 120 -23.02 -2.09 -7.12
N SER A 121 -23.90 -1.11 -6.85
CA SER A 121 -23.47 0.29 -6.68
C SER A 121 -22.60 0.57 -5.43
N LYS A 122 -22.60 -0.34 -4.46
CA LYS A 122 -21.79 -0.21 -3.24
C LYS A 122 -20.52 -1.05 -3.27
N VAL A 123 -20.44 -2.02 -4.18
CA VAL A 123 -19.27 -2.94 -4.29
C VAL A 123 -18.00 -2.17 -4.61
N GLU A 124 -18.02 -1.35 -5.65
CA GLU A 124 -16.83 -0.58 -6.07
C GLU A 124 -16.28 0.32 -4.97
N LYS A 125 -17.16 1.04 -4.26
CA LYS A 125 -16.75 1.91 -3.14
C LYS A 125 -16.12 1.11 -2.00
N LYS A 126 -16.64 -0.08 -1.72
CA LYS A 126 -16.07 -0.96 -0.68
C LYS A 126 -14.75 -1.55 -1.11
N LEU A 127 -14.64 -2.02 -2.35
CA LEU A 127 -13.37 -2.55 -2.87
C LEU A 127 -12.27 -1.47 -2.83
N SER A 128 -12.57 -0.26 -3.30
CA SER A 128 -11.62 0.85 -3.24
C SER A 128 -11.18 1.16 -1.80
N ARG A 129 -12.10 1.16 -0.85
CA ARG A 129 -11.78 1.35 0.57
C ARG A 129 -10.93 0.22 1.14
N TRP A 130 -11.25 -1.04 0.82
CA TRP A 130 -10.47 -2.19 1.29
C TRP A 130 -9.08 -2.23 0.70
N GLN A 131 -8.93 -1.91 -0.59
CA GLN A 131 -7.62 -1.78 -1.24
C GLN A 131 -6.75 -0.72 -0.55
N LYS A 132 -7.34 0.40 -0.15
CA LYS A 132 -6.63 1.42 0.62
C LYS A 132 -6.15 0.89 1.97
N ILE A 133 -7.00 0.20 2.72
CA ILE A 133 -6.65 -0.40 4.02
C ILE A 133 -5.52 -1.42 3.85
N ILE A 134 -5.60 -2.27 2.82
CA ILE A 134 -4.57 -3.25 2.50
C ILE A 134 -3.25 -2.56 2.18
N LYS A 135 -3.26 -1.53 1.32
CA LYS A 135 -2.08 -0.74 0.97
C LYS A 135 -1.43 -0.13 2.22
N GLU A 136 -2.19 0.57 3.05
CA GLU A 136 -1.70 1.19 4.28
C GLU A 136 -1.11 0.16 5.26
N ALA A 137 -1.76 -0.99 5.41
CA ALA A 137 -1.29 -2.09 6.26
C ALA A 137 0.02 -2.69 5.72
N ALA A 138 0.13 -2.90 4.40
CA ALA A 138 1.32 -3.41 3.74
C ALA A 138 2.51 -2.44 3.89
N GLU A 139 2.27 -1.14 3.75
CA GLU A 139 3.28 -0.09 3.95
C GLU A 139 3.81 -0.08 5.39
N GLN A 140 2.92 -0.17 6.38
CA GLN A 140 3.31 -0.18 7.79
C GLN A 140 4.04 -1.46 8.22
N SER A 141 3.67 -2.60 7.66
CA SER A 141 4.28 -3.90 7.96
C SER A 141 5.49 -4.25 7.10
N TYR A 142 5.95 -3.31 6.27
CA TYR A 142 7.12 -3.46 5.40
C TYR A 142 6.99 -4.60 4.39
N ARG A 143 5.79 -4.86 3.88
CA ARG A 143 5.57 -5.86 2.84
C ARG A 143 6.18 -5.44 1.50
N LEU A 144 6.51 -6.43 0.66
CA LEU A 144 7.06 -6.20 -0.69
C LEU A 144 5.97 -6.12 -1.75
N THR A 145 4.80 -6.70 -1.46
CA THR A 145 3.64 -6.76 -2.36
C THR A 145 2.37 -6.23 -1.69
N ILE A 146 1.39 -5.83 -2.51
CA ILE A 146 0.05 -5.42 -2.09
C ILE A 146 -0.96 -6.36 -2.75
#